data_70d3ec2874be01ab4c08ace88873c338
#
_entry.id   70d3ec2874be01ab4c08ace88873c338
#
_cell.length_a   1.000
_cell.length_b   1.000
_cell.length_c   1.000
_cell.angle_alpha   90.00
_cell.angle_beta   90.00
_cell.angle_gamma   90.00
#
_symmetry.space_group_name_H-M   'P 1'
#
loop_
_entity.id
_entity.type
_entity.pdbx_description
1 polymer ?
#
loop_
_entity_poly.entity_id
_entity_poly.type
_entity_poly.pdbx_seq_one_letter_code
_entity_poly.pdbx_strand_id
1 'polypeptide(L)'
;MTFHNEAIDPEALPSLAAVPLSPVSPRLAPCQAILMLVRWLLITAVVLLFPVRDEALTLWQPWLAAGAGGLGLLSVVLGWVEARRRAYGLREHDLIYRRGLLVRRTQVLPLVRLQHVESLSNPVERAFGLVRLACFTAGGRGADLVLEGLPAQRAEAVKQHLLARLSGAPSESPRPEETP
;
A
#
# COMPACT_ATOMS: atom_id res chain seq x y z
N MET A 1 -45.79 -9.58 -4.59
CA MET A 1 -44.40 -10.05 -4.49
C MET A 1 -44.07 -10.16 -3.02
N THR A 2 -43.98 -11.36 -2.47
CA THR A 2 -43.59 -11.59 -1.07
C THR A 2 -42.11 -11.41 -0.96
N PHE A 3 -41.67 -10.41 -0.21
CA PHE A 3 -40.26 -10.18 0.09
C PHE A 3 -39.76 -11.29 1.03
N HIS A 4 -38.88 -12.17 0.54
CA HIS A 4 -38.31 -13.25 1.30
C HIS A 4 -36.90 -12.82 1.72
N ASN A 5 -36.65 -12.66 3.01
CA ASN A 5 -35.39 -12.26 3.60
C ASN A 5 -35.00 -13.32 4.64
N GLU A 6 -34.29 -14.35 4.18
CA GLU A 6 -33.74 -15.37 5.07
C GLU A 6 -32.48 -14.88 5.78
N ALA A 7 -32.33 -15.26 7.04
CA ALA A 7 -31.09 -15.01 7.77
C ALA A 7 -29.96 -15.86 7.16
N ILE A 8 -28.86 -15.21 6.82
CA ILE A 8 -27.65 -15.90 6.34
C ILE A 8 -26.81 -16.28 7.55
N ASP A 9 -26.43 -17.53 7.64
CA ASP A 9 -25.49 -18.00 8.67
C ASP A 9 -24.07 -17.44 8.38
N PRO A 10 -23.52 -16.61 9.28
CA PRO A 10 -22.19 -16.01 9.08
C PRO A 10 -21.07 -17.05 9.02
N GLU A 11 -21.23 -18.22 9.66
CA GLU A 11 -20.24 -19.30 9.69
C GLU A 11 -20.17 -20.06 8.37
N ALA A 12 -21.27 -20.08 7.60
CA ALA A 12 -21.32 -20.67 6.27
C ALA A 12 -20.71 -19.80 5.16
N LEU A 13 -20.39 -18.52 5.47
CA LEU A 13 -19.80 -17.61 4.48
C LEU A 13 -18.31 -17.89 4.28
N PRO A 14 -17.81 -17.84 3.02
CA PRO A 14 -16.40 -18.02 2.74
C PRO A 14 -15.58 -16.90 3.42
N SER A 15 -14.67 -17.27 4.32
CA SER A 15 -13.86 -16.31 5.05
C SER A 15 -12.82 -15.66 4.13
N LEU A 16 -12.65 -14.33 4.22
CA LEU A 16 -11.58 -13.59 3.54
C LEU A 16 -10.18 -14.05 3.99
N ALA A 17 -10.09 -14.73 5.14
CA ALA A 17 -8.83 -15.27 5.66
C ALA A 17 -8.32 -16.47 4.82
N ALA A 18 -9.19 -17.18 4.14
CA ALA A 18 -8.85 -18.33 3.29
C ALA A 18 -8.33 -17.93 1.90
N VAL A 19 -8.37 -16.64 1.55
CA VAL A 19 -7.91 -16.17 0.23
C VAL A 19 -6.38 -16.14 0.19
N PRO A 20 -5.73 -16.82 -0.78
CA PRO A 20 -4.29 -16.75 -0.95
C PRO A 20 -3.89 -15.33 -1.39
N LEU A 21 -3.18 -14.61 -0.53
CA LEU A 21 -2.66 -13.29 -0.82
C LEU A 21 -1.18 -13.38 -1.18
N SER A 22 -0.78 -12.72 -2.27
CA SER A 22 0.60 -12.58 -2.68
C SER A 22 1.27 -11.42 -1.92
N PRO A 23 2.48 -11.60 -1.38
CA PRO A 23 3.21 -10.51 -0.75
C PRO A 23 3.59 -9.45 -1.79
N VAL A 24 3.68 -8.19 -1.36
CA VAL A 24 4.25 -7.11 -2.18
C VAL A 24 5.76 -7.32 -2.35
N SER A 25 6.40 -6.51 -3.22
CA SER A 25 7.84 -6.61 -3.44
C SER A 25 8.65 -6.43 -2.15
N PRO A 26 9.65 -7.28 -1.87
CA PRO A 26 10.54 -7.11 -0.73
C PRO A 26 11.33 -5.80 -0.77
N ARG A 27 11.46 -5.17 -1.96
CA ARG A 27 12.11 -3.87 -2.15
C ARG A 27 11.33 -2.70 -1.56
N LEU A 28 10.05 -2.89 -1.20
CA LEU A 28 9.23 -1.86 -0.57
C LEU A 28 9.77 -1.47 0.81
N ALA A 29 10.19 -2.44 1.60
CA ALA A 29 10.71 -2.19 2.95
C ALA A 29 11.94 -1.26 2.96
N PRO A 30 13.03 -1.53 2.21
CA PRO A 30 14.17 -0.61 2.15
C PRO A 30 13.82 0.74 1.51
N CYS A 31 12.94 0.78 0.52
CA CYS A 31 12.49 2.03 -0.09
C CYS A 31 11.79 2.94 0.95
N GLN A 32 10.85 2.40 1.71
CA GLN A 32 10.17 3.16 2.77
C GLN A 32 11.11 3.53 3.93
N ALA A 33 12.03 2.64 4.30
CA ALA A 33 13.02 2.91 5.34
C ALA A 33 13.90 4.11 5.00
N ILE A 34 14.39 4.20 3.76
CA ILE A 34 15.19 5.34 3.30
C ILE A 34 14.39 6.64 3.38
N LEU A 35 13.14 6.65 2.90
CA LEU A 35 12.29 7.83 2.96
C LEU A 35 12.01 8.27 4.40
N MET A 36 11.76 7.32 5.29
CA MET A 36 11.56 7.59 6.71
C MET A 36 12.85 8.11 7.39
N LEU A 37 14.00 7.50 7.09
CA LEU A 37 15.30 7.95 7.60
C LEU A 37 15.60 9.38 7.18
N VAL A 38 15.49 9.69 5.89
CA VAL A 38 15.71 11.06 5.39
C VAL A 38 14.78 12.04 6.09
N ARG A 39 13.50 11.72 6.22
CA ARG A 39 12.54 12.58 6.92
C ARG A 39 12.94 12.82 8.37
N TRP A 40 13.31 11.79 9.12
CA TRP A 40 13.68 11.93 10.53
C TRP A 40 15.04 12.60 10.72
N LEU A 41 16.00 12.38 9.81
CA LEU A 41 17.26 13.10 9.81
C LEU A 41 17.04 14.61 9.59
N LEU A 42 16.15 14.99 8.68
CA LEU A 42 15.78 16.38 8.46
C LEU A 42 15.11 16.99 9.69
N ILE A 43 14.17 16.28 10.32
CA ILE A 43 13.52 16.75 11.56
C ILE A 43 14.56 16.95 12.67
N THR A 44 15.44 15.97 12.89
CA THR A 44 16.50 16.06 13.90
C THR A 44 17.47 17.19 13.59
N ALA A 45 17.86 17.37 12.33
CA ALA A 45 18.72 18.48 11.90
C ALA A 45 18.05 19.84 12.16
N VAL A 46 16.76 19.98 11.85
CA VAL A 46 16.01 21.20 12.11
C VAL A 46 16.00 21.49 13.61
N VAL A 47 15.75 20.49 14.48
CA VAL A 47 15.77 20.66 15.93
C VAL A 47 17.14 21.12 16.44
N LEU A 48 18.23 20.55 15.89
CA LEU A 48 19.60 20.90 16.31
C LEU A 48 20.07 22.26 15.81
N LEU A 49 19.70 22.61 14.56
CA LEU A 49 20.18 23.83 13.88
C LEU A 49 19.27 25.03 14.13
N PHE A 50 18.09 24.84 14.70
CA PHE A 50 17.17 25.94 14.98
C PHE A 50 17.74 26.87 16.04
N PRO A 51 17.91 28.17 15.76
CA PRO A 51 18.52 29.12 16.69
C PRO A 51 17.56 29.39 17.85
N VAL A 52 17.83 28.76 19.01
CA VAL A 52 17.08 28.96 20.24
C VAL A 52 17.71 30.11 21.00
N ARG A 53 16.94 31.16 21.28
CA ARG A 53 17.40 32.34 22.02
C ARG A 53 17.21 32.25 23.52
N ASP A 54 16.41 31.29 23.97
CA ASP A 54 16.13 31.01 25.37
C ASP A 54 17.14 29.99 25.93
N GLU A 55 17.86 30.37 26.99
CA GLU A 55 18.88 29.54 27.61
C GLU A 55 18.30 28.21 28.13
N ALA A 56 17.09 28.23 28.72
CA ALA A 56 16.45 27.03 29.24
C ALA A 56 16.14 26.04 28.11
N LEU A 57 15.65 26.53 26.96
CA LEU A 57 15.36 25.70 25.80
C LEU A 57 16.63 25.14 25.15
N THR A 58 17.74 25.88 25.18
CA THR A 58 19.03 25.42 24.67
C THR A 58 19.55 24.19 25.43
N LEU A 59 19.31 24.13 26.73
CA LEU A 59 19.67 22.96 27.56
C LEU A 59 18.87 21.70 27.18
N TRP A 60 17.62 21.85 26.74
CA TRP A 60 16.75 20.74 26.33
C TRP A 60 16.91 20.31 24.88
N GLN A 61 17.50 21.15 24.03
CA GLN A 61 17.65 20.90 22.60
C GLN A 61 18.32 19.55 22.26
N PRO A 62 19.45 19.13 22.88
CA PRO A 62 20.05 17.84 22.59
C PRO A 62 19.17 16.67 22.99
N TRP A 63 18.41 16.81 24.08
CA TRP A 63 17.47 15.76 24.51
C TRP A 63 16.29 15.63 23.57
N LEU A 64 15.77 16.75 23.04
CA LEU A 64 14.73 16.76 22.02
C LEU A 64 15.22 16.13 20.72
N ALA A 65 16.45 16.43 20.31
CA ALA A 65 17.06 15.82 19.14
C ALA A 65 17.28 14.31 19.33
N ALA A 66 17.75 13.89 20.50
CA ALA A 66 17.89 12.47 20.84
C ALA A 66 16.55 11.74 20.84
N GLY A 67 15.50 12.36 21.40
CA GLY A 67 14.13 11.86 21.36
C GLY A 67 13.59 11.71 19.93
N ALA A 68 13.79 12.74 19.08
CA ALA A 68 13.40 12.69 17.67
C ALA A 68 14.14 11.58 16.92
N GLY A 69 15.46 11.42 17.16
CA GLY A 69 16.26 10.35 16.58
C GLY A 69 15.79 8.96 17.00
N GLY A 70 15.50 8.77 18.29
CA GLY A 70 14.98 7.52 18.84
C GLY A 70 13.61 7.15 18.28
N LEU A 71 12.67 8.10 18.22
CA LEU A 71 11.37 7.93 17.59
C LEU A 71 11.52 7.65 16.10
N GLY A 72 12.47 8.30 15.43
CA GLY A 72 12.81 8.07 14.06
C GLY A 72 13.23 6.63 13.81
N LEU A 73 14.19 6.13 14.59
CA LEU A 73 14.65 4.75 14.47
C LEU A 73 13.52 3.74 14.71
N LEU A 74 12.74 3.95 15.77
CA LEU A 74 11.58 3.10 16.06
C LEU A 74 10.59 3.08 14.88
N SER A 75 10.27 4.26 14.30
CA SER A 75 9.35 4.36 13.16
C SER A 75 9.88 3.63 11.93
N VAL A 76 11.20 3.69 11.66
CA VAL A 76 11.84 2.96 10.56
C VAL A 76 11.70 1.45 10.75
N VAL A 77 11.98 0.95 11.96
CA VAL A 77 11.85 -0.49 12.28
C VAL A 77 10.41 -0.96 12.12
N LEU A 78 9.45 -0.23 12.69
CA LEU A 78 8.02 -0.57 12.58
C LEU A 78 7.54 -0.50 11.13
N GLY A 79 7.95 0.52 10.38
CA GLY A 79 7.63 0.66 8.95
C GLY A 79 8.23 -0.45 8.09
N TRP A 80 9.46 -0.87 8.39
CA TRP A 80 10.10 -2.01 7.73
C TRP A 80 9.31 -3.30 7.91
N VAL A 81 8.94 -3.62 9.16
CA VAL A 81 8.16 -4.82 9.48
C VAL A 81 6.77 -4.76 8.83
N GLU A 82 6.13 -3.58 8.87
CA GLU A 82 4.82 -3.36 8.25
C GLU A 82 4.88 -3.56 6.74
N ALA A 83 5.85 -2.97 6.05
CA ALA A 83 6.02 -3.12 4.60
C ALA A 83 6.18 -4.58 4.17
N ARG A 84 6.88 -5.40 4.97
CA ARG A 84 7.06 -6.83 4.70
C ARG A 84 5.80 -7.67 4.91
N ARG A 85 4.82 -7.16 5.66
CA ARG A 85 3.54 -7.85 5.93
C ARG A 85 2.42 -7.46 4.99
N ARG A 86 2.66 -6.49 4.09
CA ARG A 86 1.68 -6.11 3.07
C ARG A 86 1.50 -7.22 2.06
N ALA A 87 0.24 -7.47 1.71
CA ALA A 87 -0.11 -8.48 0.74
C ALA A 87 -1.33 -8.04 -0.06
N TYR A 88 -1.44 -8.53 -1.28
CA TYR A 88 -2.58 -8.27 -2.14
C TYR A 88 -3.06 -9.55 -2.81
N GLY A 89 -4.31 -9.57 -3.22
CA GLY A 89 -4.92 -10.66 -4.00
C GLY A 89 -5.76 -10.06 -5.11
N LEU A 90 -5.49 -10.46 -6.34
CA LEU A 90 -6.33 -10.16 -7.49
C LEU A 90 -7.21 -11.37 -7.75
N ARG A 91 -8.52 -11.18 -7.70
CA ARG A 91 -9.51 -12.21 -7.98
C ARG A 91 -10.36 -11.82 -9.19
N GLU A 92 -11.19 -12.71 -9.61
CA GLU A 92 -12.03 -12.49 -10.79
C GLU A 92 -12.96 -11.27 -10.66
N HIS A 93 -13.48 -11.02 -9.45
CA HIS A 93 -14.47 -9.97 -9.22
C HIS A 93 -14.01 -8.89 -8.24
N ASP A 94 -12.87 -9.07 -7.58
CA ASP A 94 -12.38 -8.15 -6.57
C ASP A 94 -10.84 -8.05 -6.51
N LEU A 95 -10.36 -6.90 -6.00
CA LEU A 95 -8.99 -6.66 -5.63
C LEU A 95 -8.92 -6.51 -4.12
N ILE A 96 -8.13 -7.35 -3.46
CA ILE A 96 -7.95 -7.34 -2.01
C ILE A 96 -6.58 -6.78 -1.70
N TYR A 97 -6.49 -5.85 -0.75
CA TYR A 97 -5.23 -5.33 -0.25
C TYR A 97 -5.20 -5.34 1.27
N ARG A 98 -4.19 -5.99 1.83
CA ARG A 98 -3.96 -6.09 3.28
C ARG A 98 -2.72 -5.32 3.67
N ARG A 99 -2.87 -4.41 4.63
CA ARG A 99 -1.77 -3.61 5.19
C ARG A 99 -1.95 -3.39 6.70
N GLY A 100 -0.88 -2.95 7.34
CA GLY A 100 -0.85 -2.58 8.75
C GLY A 100 -0.21 -3.63 9.65
N LEU A 101 0.51 -3.16 10.67
CA LEU A 101 1.22 -3.99 11.65
C LEU A 101 0.38 -4.20 12.91
N LEU A 102 0.04 -3.11 13.60
CA LEU A 102 -0.76 -3.13 14.83
C LEU A 102 -2.25 -3.23 14.51
N VAL A 103 -2.72 -2.37 13.61
CA VAL A 103 -4.08 -2.41 13.09
C VAL A 103 -4.04 -2.96 11.68
N ARG A 104 -4.47 -4.20 11.51
CA ARG A 104 -4.57 -4.82 10.19
C ARG A 104 -5.81 -4.29 9.48
N ARG A 105 -5.61 -3.73 8.30
CA ARG A 105 -6.70 -3.28 7.42
C ARG A 105 -6.71 -4.12 6.17
N THR A 106 -7.82 -4.77 5.90
CA THR A 106 -8.08 -5.47 4.64
C THR A 106 -9.10 -4.65 3.87
N GLN A 107 -8.69 -4.15 2.72
CA GLN A 107 -9.55 -3.40 1.80
C GLN A 107 -9.92 -4.34 0.66
N VAL A 108 -11.20 -4.41 0.34
CA VAL A 108 -11.73 -5.18 -0.78
C VAL A 108 -12.37 -4.21 -1.75
N LEU A 109 -11.89 -4.19 -2.98
CA LEU A 109 -12.40 -3.35 -4.05
C LEU A 109 -13.10 -4.22 -5.09
N PRO A 110 -14.44 -4.21 -5.18
CA PRO A 110 -15.16 -4.89 -6.24
C PRO A 110 -14.83 -4.26 -7.60
N LEU A 111 -14.40 -5.07 -8.58
CA LEU A 111 -13.99 -4.58 -9.89
C LEU A 111 -15.13 -3.93 -10.67
N VAL A 112 -16.37 -4.32 -10.40
CA VAL A 112 -17.57 -3.71 -11.00
C VAL A 112 -17.75 -2.23 -10.64
N ARG A 113 -17.14 -1.77 -9.53
CA ARG A 113 -17.19 -0.35 -9.10
C ARG A 113 -16.01 0.47 -9.60
N LEU A 114 -15.01 -0.17 -10.16
CA LEU A 114 -13.80 0.49 -10.65
C LEU A 114 -14.15 1.40 -11.84
N GLN A 115 -13.63 2.63 -11.84
CA GLN A 115 -13.82 3.59 -12.93
C GLN A 115 -12.50 3.98 -13.59
N HIS A 116 -11.44 4.09 -12.80
CA HIS A 116 -10.16 4.56 -13.29
C HIS A 116 -9.02 3.94 -12.48
N VAL A 117 -7.88 3.70 -13.14
CA VAL A 117 -6.65 3.19 -12.53
C VAL A 117 -5.47 4.04 -12.96
N GLU A 118 -4.76 4.58 -11.99
CA GLU A 118 -3.54 5.36 -12.22
C GLU A 118 -2.31 4.62 -11.72
N SER A 119 -1.22 4.75 -12.47
CA SER A 119 0.10 4.30 -12.06
C SER A 119 0.90 5.49 -11.54
N LEU A 120 1.34 5.43 -10.30
CA LEU A 120 2.09 6.48 -9.63
C LEU A 120 3.44 5.94 -9.16
N SER A 121 4.50 6.74 -9.28
CA SER A 121 5.79 6.40 -8.69
C SER A 121 6.57 7.68 -8.37
N ASN A 122 7.10 7.78 -7.18
CA ASN A 122 8.03 8.85 -6.83
C ASN A 122 9.46 8.50 -7.29
N PRO A 123 10.42 9.48 -7.29
CA PRO A 123 11.79 9.22 -7.76
C PRO A 123 12.49 8.06 -7.03
N VAL A 124 12.27 7.92 -5.71
CA VAL A 124 12.85 6.85 -4.92
C VAL A 124 12.23 5.51 -5.29
N GLU A 125 10.91 5.42 -5.38
CA GLU A 125 10.22 4.21 -5.82
C GLU A 125 10.68 3.75 -7.20
N ARG A 126 10.87 4.70 -8.15
CA ARG A 126 11.41 4.40 -9.49
C ARG A 126 12.81 3.81 -9.42
N ALA A 127 13.69 4.33 -8.55
CA ALA A 127 15.03 3.79 -8.33
C ALA A 127 14.99 2.34 -7.81
N PHE A 128 13.96 1.98 -7.02
CA PHE A 128 13.72 0.61 -6.55
C PHE A 128 12.91 -0.25 -7.54
N GLY A 129 12.51 0.30 -8.69
CA GLY A 129 11.66 -0.37 -9.68
C GLY A 129 10.24 -0.65 -9.18
N LEU A 130 9.74 0.20 -8.28
CA LEU A 130 8.42 0.09 -7.65
C LEU A 130 7.42 1.08 -8.23
N VAL A 131 6.17 0.64 -8.29
CA VAL A 131 5.02 1.43 -8.76
C VAL A 131 3.87 1.24 -7.78
N ARG A 132 3.07 2.29 -7.60
CA ARG A 132 1.79 2.27 -6.90
C ARG A 132 0.66 2.29 -7.92
N LEU A 133 -0.38 1.50 -7.69
CA LEU A 133 -1.63 1.56 -8.44
C LEU A 133 -2.71 2.20 -7.59
N ALA A 134 -3.23 3.32 -8.03
CA ALA A 134 -4.36 4.00 -7.42
C ALA A 134 -5.63 3.64 -8.18
N CYS A 135 -6.60 3.05 -7.48
CA CYS A 135 -7.87 2.62 -8.02
C CYS A 135 -8.97 3.57 -7.54
N PHE A 136 -9.77 4.09 -8.47
CA PHE A 136 -10.85 5.03 -8.22
C PHE A 136 -12.18 4.39 -8.54
N THR A 137 -13.18 4.62 -7.68
CA THR A 137 -14.56 4.14 -7.89
C THR A 137 -15.56 5.30 -8.00
N ALA A 138 -16.77 4.99 -8.43
CA ALA A 138 -17.85 5.99 -8.55
C ALA A 138 -18.20 6.60 -7.19
N GLY A 139 -18.14 7.91 -7.07
CA GLY A 139 -18.54 8.68 -5.87
C GLY A 139 -17.45 8.91 -4.83
N GLY A 140 -16.23 8.39 -5.03
CA GLY A 140 -15.08 8.70 -4.19
C GLY A 140 -14.49 10.11 -4.48
N ARG A 141 -14.00 10.81 -3.44
CA ARG A 141 -13.30 12.10 -3.61
C ARG A 141 -11.80 11.91 -3.88
N GLY A 142 -11.32 10.68 -4.01
CA GLY A 142 -9.93 10.33 -4.23
C GLY A 142 -9.78 8.85 -4.55
N ALA A 143 -8.56 8.32 -4.51
CA ALA A 143 -8.34 6.89 -4.70
C ALA A 143 -8.91 6.09 -3.54
N ASP A 144 -9.82 5.16 -3.84
CA ASP A 144 -10.45 4.31 -2.83
C ASP A 144 -9.52 3.19 -2.35
N LEU A 145 -8.62 2.76 -3.23
CA LEU A 145 -7.58 1.78 -2.91
C LEU A 145 -6.26 2.18 -3.58
N VAL A 146 -5.18 2.22 -2.78
CA VAL A 146 -3.83 2.41 -3.30
C VAL A 146 -3.00 1.17 -2.98
N LEU A 147 -2.70 0.40 -4.02
CA LEU A 147 -1.87 -0.79 -3.96
C LEU A 147 -0.40 -0.38 -4.12
N GLU A 148 0.38 -0.45 -3.04
CA GLU A 148 1.76 -0.01 -2.99
C GLU A 148 2.74 -1.19 -3.08
N GLY A 149 3.94 -0.93 -3.62
CA GLY A 149 5.05 -1.87 -3.60
C GLY A 149 4.99 -2.96 -4.65
N LEU A 150 4.36 -2.70 -5.79
CA LEU A 150 4.42 -3.59 -6.95
C LEU A 150 5.69 -3.35 -7.77
N PRO A 151 6.38 -4.42 -8.24
CA PRO A 151 7.37 -4.28 -9.31
C PRO A 151 6.70 -3.72 -10.57
N ALA A 152 7.40 -2.86 -11.33
CA ALA A 152 6.84 -2.16 -12.48
C ALA A 152 6.14 -3.10 -13.49
N GLN A 153 6.77 -4.24 -13.82
CA GLN A 153 6.17 -5.22 -14.74
C GLN A 153 4.86 -5.82 -14.20
N ARG A 154 4.83 -6.14 -12.89
CA ARG A 154 3.63 -6.69 -12.26
C ARG A 154 2.53 -5.64 -12.11
N ALA A 155 2.90 -4.39 -11.84
CA ALA A 155 1.96 -3.27 -11.80
C ALA A 155 1.29 -3.07 -13.16
N GLU A 156 2.06 -3.15 -14.25
CA GLU A 156 1.50 -3.01 -15.60
C GLU A 156 0.56 -4.17 -15.94
N ALA A 157 0.93 -5.41 -15.64
CA ALA A 157 0.05 -6.57 -15.86
C ALA A 157 -1.27 -6.47 -15.06
N VAL A 158 -1.19 -6.08 -13.77
CA VAL A 158 -2.39 -5.86 -12.94
C VAL A 158 -3.24 -4.74 -13.53
N LYS A 159 -2.63 -3.61 -13.92
CA LYS A 159 -3.34 -2.48 -14.53
C LYS A 159 -4.06 -2.88 -15.81
N GLN A 160 -3.38 -3.59 -16.71
CA GLN A 160 -3.99 -4.06 -17.97
C GLN A 160 -5.17 -4.99 -17.70
N HIS A 161 -5.04 -5.91 -16.74
CA HIS A 161 -6.17 -6.77 -16.35
C HIS A 161 -7.35 -5.95 -15.82
N LEU A 162 -7.10 -4.94 -14.97
CA LEU A 162 -8.15 -4.07 -14.45
C LEU A 162 -8.82 -3.24 -15.56
N LEU A 163 -8.03 -2.72 -16.52
CA LEU A 163 -8.55 -1.97 -17.66
C LEU A 163 -9.35 -2.86 -18.63
N ALA A 164 -8.93 -4.10 -18.87
CA ALA A 164 -9.69 -5.05 -19.67
C ALA A 164 -11.08 -5.33 -19.07
N ARG A 165 -11.18 -5.41 -17.73
CA ARG A 165 -12.48 -5.53 -17.05
C ARG A 165 -13.34 -4.29 -17.17
N LEU A 166 -12.75 -3.10 -17.19
CA LEU A 166 -13.47 -1.83 -17.39
C LEU A 166 -14.06 -1.73 -18.83
N SER A 167 -13.32 -2.20 -19.83
CA SER A 167 -13.73 -2.15 -21.24
C SER A 167 -14.68 -3.27 -21.63
N GLY A 168 -15.01 -4.20 -20.74
CA GLY A 168 -15.84 -5.37 -21.05
C GLY A 168 -15.19 -6.39 -22.00
N ALA A 169 -13.88 -6.23 -22.30
CA ALA A 169 -13.14 -7.18 -23.11
C ALA A 169 -12.88 -8.49 -22.33
N PRO A 170 -13.04 -9.67 -22.94
CA PRO A 170 -12.68 -10.93 -22.31
C PRO A 170 -11.18 -10.90 -21.95
N SER A 171 -10.84 -11.29 -20.73
CA SER A 171 -9.44 -11.45 -20.33
C SER A 171 -8.83 -12.58 -21.15
N GLU A 172 -8.01 -12.25 -22.13
CA GLU A 172 -7.20 -13.23 -22.86
C GLU A 172 -6.13 -13.74 -21.89
N SER A 173 -6.36 -14.94 -21.37
CA SER A 173 -5.33 -15.68 -20.63
C SER A 173 -4.13 -15.88 -21.56
N PRO A 174 -2.88 -15.68 -21.09
CA PRO A 174 -1.71 -16.01 -21.91
C PRO A 174 -1.83 -17.48 -22.33
N ARG A 175 -1.97 -17.71 -23.63
CA ARG A 175 -1.96 -19.04 -24.21
C ARG A 175 -0.57 -19.63 -23.93
N PRO A 176 -0.45 -20.85 -23.37
CA PRO A 176 0.84 -21.51 -23.30
C PRO A 176 1.43 -21.58 -24.73
N GLU A 177 2.63 -21.04 -24.89
CA GLU A 177 3.37 -21.20 -26.15
C GLU A 177 3.55 -22.70 -26.37
N GLU A 178 2.84 -23.23 -27.37
CA GLU A 178 3.15 -24.53 -27.95
C GLU A 178 4.51 -24.38 -28.63
N THR A 179 5.54 -24.86 -27.98
CA THR A 179 6.86 -25.07 -28.60
C THR A 179 6.75 -26.16 -29.65
N PRO A 180 7.26 -25.94 -30.87
CA PRO A 180 7.32 -26.93 -31.95
C PRO A 180 8.26 -28.10 -31.63
#